data_3e03c6d7743cdab2e6aaaf3693676b21
#
_entry.id   3e03c6d7743cdab2e6aaaf3693676b21
#
_cell.length_a   1.000
_cell.length_b   1.000
_cell.length_c   1.000
_cell.angle_alpha   90.00
_cell.angle_beta   90.00
_cell.angle_gamma   90.00
#
_symmetry.space_group_name_H-M   'P 1'
#
loop_
_entity.id
_entity.type
_entity.pdbx_description
1 polymer ?
#
loop_
_entity_poly.entity_id
_entity_poly.type
_entity_poly.pdbx_seq_one_letter_code
_entity_poly.pdbx_strand_id
1 'polypeptide(L)'
;MACLADETWEQPGLGWRWIGSIDVSINKAFTARAFDVSTAQLSENSQPGQQFYGIQNSNHGRIMIFAGGVPLRRNGQVVGAIGGSGSQDQEVAISGASAIQG
;
A
#
# COMPACT_ATOMS: atom_id res chain seq x y z
N MET A 1 -9.05 0.81 1.07
CA MET A 1 -8.07 1.88 0.94
C MET A 1 -7.44 2.14 2.29
N ALA A 2 -6.15 2.30 2.35
CA ALA A 2 -5.49 2.41 3.63
C ALA A 2 -5.92 3.62 4.44
N CYS A 3 -5.87 4.79 3.84
CA CYS A 3 -6.30 6.00 4.55
C CYS A 3 -7.77 5.92 4.93
N LEU A 4 -8.52 5.02 4.31
CA LEU A 4 -9.93 4.78 4.57
C LEU A 4 -10.17 3.50 5.35
N ALA A 5 -9.10 2.82 5.77
CA ALA A 5 -9.25 1.54 6.45
C ALA A 5 -10.11 1.66 7.71
N ASP A 6 -9.95 2.72 8.44
CA ASP A 6 -10.75 2.94 9.65
C ASP A 6 -12.23 3.10 9.32
N GLU A 7 -12.53 3.79 8.23
CA GLU A 7 -13.90 4.00 7.80
C GLU A 7 -14.53 2.72 7.30
N THR A 8 -13.77 1.93 6.52
CA THR A 8 -14.28 0.68 5.99
C THR A 8 -14.41 -0.39 7.07
N TRP A 9 -13.71 -0.21 8.18
CA TRP A 9 -13.76 -1.14 9.30
C TRP A 9 -15.17 -1.40 9.81
N GLU A 10 -16.02 -0.40 9.76
CA GLU A 10 -17.38 -0.50 10.25
C GLU A 10 -18.41 -0.89 9.19
N GLN A 11 -17.98 -1.08 7.95
CA GLN A 11 -18.88 -1.38 6.86
C GLN A 11 -19.35 -2.83 6.87
N PRO A 12 -20.58 -3.09 6.42
CA PRO A 12 -21.05 -4.47 6.27
C PRO A 12 -20.12 -5.25 5.33
N GLY A 13 -19.89 -6.50 5.66
CA GLY A 13 -19.03 -7.38 4.87
C GLY A 13 -17.60 -7.43 5.34
N LEU A 14 -17.19 -6.52 6.20
CA LEU A 14 -15.82 -6.56 6.73
C LEU A 14 -15.62 -7.64 7.77
N GLY A 15 -16.69 -8.20 8.31
CA GLY A 15 -16.59 -9.24 9.33
C GLY A 15 -15.84 -10.48 8.88
N TRP A 16 -15.74 -10.72 7.57
CA TRP A 16 -14.99 -11.85 7.03
C TRP A 16 -13.57 -11.50 6.63
N ARG A 17 -13.16 -10.25 6.75
CA ARG A 17 -11.77 -9.84 6.51
C ARG A 17 -10.95 -10.07 7.77
N TRP A 18 -9.69 -10.32 7.56
CA TRP A 18 -8.76 -10.46 8.68
C TRP A 18 -8.56 -9.11 9.36
N ILE A 19 -8.59 -9.13 10.69
CA ILE A 19 -8.35 -7.91 11.46
C ILE A 19 -7.00 -7.28 11.09
N GLY A 20 -5.99 -8.11 10.89
CA GLY A 20 -4.66 -7.63 10.51
C GLY A 20 -4.61 -6.89 9.18
N SER A 21 -5.64 -7.03 8.33
CA SER A 21 -5.64 -6.35 7.04
C SER A 21 -5.73 -4.83 7.16
N ILE A 22 -6.26 -4.33 8.26
CA ILE A 22 -6.32 -2.88 8.50
C ILE A 22 -4.91 -2.33 8.65
N ASP A 23 -4.11 -2.94 9.51
CA ASP A 23 -2.73 -2.52 9.74
C ASP A 23 -1.90 -2.68 8.47
N VAL A 24 -2.07 -3.79 7.78
CA VAL A 24 -1.37 -4.04 6.52
C VAL A 24 -1.70 -2.97 5.48
N SER A 25 -2.97 -2.60 5.35
CA SER A 25 -3.38 -1.57 4.39
C SER A 25 -2.75 -0.22 4.72
N ILE A 26 -2.77 0.16 5.99
CA ILE A 26 -2.16 1.41 6.44
C ILE A 26 -0.66 1.40 6.16
N ASN A 27 -0.01 0.30 6.47
CA ASN A 27 1.43 0.18 6.28
C ASN A 27 1.82 0.13 4.80
N LYS A 28 0.97 -0.40 3.94
CA LYS A 28 1.22 -0.33 2.50
C LYS A 28 1.16 1.10 1.98
N ALA A 29 0.20 1.90 2.44
CA ALA A 29 0.15 3.31 2.09
C ALA A 29 1.39 4.03 2.61
N PHE A 30 1.78 3.75 3.85
CA PHE A 30 3.01 4.32 4.42
C PHE A 30 4.21 3.96 3.56
N THR A 31 4.34 2.69 3.18
CA THR A 31 5.47 2.21 2.38
C THR A 31 5.54 2.91 1.03
N ALA A 32 4.40 2.98 0.33
CA ALA A 32 4.35 3.61 -0.98
C ALA A 32 4.75 5.09 -0.90
N ARG A 33 4.34 5.80 0.15
CA ARG A 33 4.70 7.20 0.33
C ARG A 33 6.14 7.36 0.81
N ALA A 34 6.61 6.45 1.66
CA ALA A 34 7.96 6.54 2.22
C ALA A 34 9.03 6.40 1.15
N PHE A 35 8.79 5.57 0.14
CA PHE A 35 9.78 5.31 -0.91
C PHE A 35 9.30 5.78 -2.29
N ASP A 36 8.11 6.37 -2.37
CA ASP A 36 7.53 6.94 -3.60
C ASP A 36 7.45 5.93 -4.74
N VAL A 37 7.19 4.67 -4.40
CA VAL A 37 7.01 3.58 -5.35
C VAL A 37 5.82 2.72 -4.92
N SER A 38 5.28 1.92 -5.84
CA SER A 38 4.26 0.95 -5.46
C SER A 38 4.90 -0.17 -4.61
N THR A 39 4.11 -0.74 -3.70
CA THR A 39 4.62 -1.85 -2.90
C THR A 39 4.87 -3.09 -3.76
N ALA A 40 4.17 -3.24 -4.90
CA ALA A 40 4.46 -4.30 -5.85
C ALA A 40 5.87 -4.17 -6.41
N GLN A 41 6.26 -2.97 -6.80
CA GLN A 41 7.61 -2.72 -7.32
C GLN A 41 8.66 -2.92 -6.23
N LEU A 42 8.39 -2.43 -5.03
CA LEU A 42 9.30 -2.63 -3.91
C LEU A 42 9.46 -4.11 -3.60
N SER A 43 8.37 -4.88 -3.70
CA SER A 43 8.41 -6.33 -3.50
C SER A 43 9.41 -6.99 -4.46
N GLU A 44 9.38 -6.61 -5.73
CA GLU A 44 10.30 -7.17 -6.72
C GLU A 44 11.76 -6.88 -6.36
N ASN A 45 12.03 -5.69 -5.85
CA ASN A 45 13.38 -5.26 -5.52
C ASN A 45 13.86 -5.74 -4.15
N SER A 46 13.00 -6.39 -3.38
CA SER A 46 13.34 -6.85 -2.02
C SER A 46 13.36 -8.38 -1.89
N GLN A 47 13.25 -9.10 -2.99
CA GLN A 47 13.36 -10.56 -2.98
C GLN A 47 14.80 -10.99 -2.69
N PRO A 48 15.03 -12.25 -2.27
CA PRO A 48 16.39 -12.74 -2.04
C PRO A 48 17.27 -12.49 -3.27
N GLY A 49 18.44 -11.90 -3.05
CA GLY A 49 19.37 -11.55 -4.11
C GLY A 49 19.14 -10.18 -4.71
N GLN A 50 18.08 -9.49 -4.33
CA GLN A 50 17.81 -8.14 -4.82
C GLN A 50 18.39 -7.09 -3.90
N GLN A 51 18.49 -5.87 -4.41
CA GLN A 51 19.17 -4.76 -3.73
C GLN A 51 18.56 -4.43 -2.37
N PHE A 52 17.26 -4.51 -2.24
CA PHE A 52 16.56 -4.11 -1.02
C PHE A 52 16.10 -5.28 -0.18
N TYR A 53 16.73 -6.44 -0.34
CA TYR A 53 16.41 -7.60 0.49
C TYR A 53 16.54 -7.23 1.97
N GLY A 54 15.48 -7.47 2.74
CA GLY A 54 15.47 -7.17 4.16
C GLY A 54 14.91 -5.79 4.52
N ILE A 55 14.50 -4.99 3.52
CA ILE A 55 13.99 -3.64 3.78
C ILE A 55 12.76 -3.65 4.70
N GLN A 56 12.00 -4.75 4.71
CA GLN A 56 10.82 -4.87 5.56
C GLN A 56 11.15 -4.80 7.05
N ASN A 57 12.41 -5.00 7.42
CA ASN A 57 12.86 -4.89 8.81
C ASN A 57 13.17 -3.45 9.21
N SER A 58 13.14 -2.53 8.27
CA SER A 58 13.39 -1.12 8.55
C SER A 58 12.11 -0.42 8.97
N ASN A 59 12.24 0.84 9.43
CA ASN A 59 11.10 1.69 9.77
C ASN A 59 10.16 1.02 10.77
N HIS A 60 10.72 0.37 11.79
CA HIS A 60 9.98 -0.30 12.86
C HIS A 60 9.03 -1.39 12.34
N GLY A 61 9.41 -2.07 11.27
CA GLY A 61 8.62 -3.16 10.69
C GLY A 61 7.40 -2.70 9.92
N ARG A 62 7.31 -1.43 9.58
CA ARG A 62 6.14 -0.88 8.88
C ARG A 62 6.19 -1.07 7.37
N ILE A 63 7.30 -1.54 6.83
CA ILE A 63 7.45 -1.64 5.38
C ILE A 63 6.82 -2.93 4.89
N MET A 64 5.83 -2.80 4.03
CA MET A 64 5.12 -3.93 3.43
C MET A 64 5.65 -4.16 2.03
N ILE A 65 6.04 -5.40 1.74
CA ILE A 65 6.67 -5.74 0.47
C ILE A 65 5.81 -6.67 -0.39
N PHE A 66 4.49 -6.45 -0.38
CA PHE A 66 3.60 -7.13 -1.31
C PHE A 66 2.58 -6.13 -1.86
N ALA A 67 2.00 -6.48 -3.01
CA ALA A 67 1.18 -5.58 -3.80
C ALA A 67 0.01 -4.99 -3.02
N GLY A 68 -0.40 -3.80 -3.38
CA GLY A 68 -1.57 -3.16 -2.81
C GLY A 68 -1.35 -1.70 -2.39
N GLY A 69 -0.11 -1.24 -2.32
CA GLY A 69 0.18 0.15 -2.03
C GLY A 69 0.58 0.90 -3.28
N VAL A 70 -0.03 2.06 -3.53
CA VAL A 70 0.21 2.85 -4.74
C VAL A 70 0.39 4.31 -4.34
N PRO A 71 1.49 4.96 -4.77
CA PRO A 71 1.66 6.38 -4.49
C PRO A 71 0.71 7.21 -5.35
N LEU A 72 0.23 8.31 -4.79
CA LEU A 72 -0.60 9.28 -5.48
C LEU A 72 0.31 10.39 -6.00
N ARG A 73 0.23 10.66 -7.30
CA ARG A 73 1.06 11.68 -7.92
C ARG A 73 0.19 12.80 -8.48
N ARG A 74 0.70 14.00 -8.37
CA ARG A 74 0.10 15.18 -9.00
C ARG A 74 1.24 16.03 -9.54
N ASN A 75 1.18 16.36 -10.83
CA ASN A 75 2.24 17.12 -11.51
C ASN A 75 3.61 16.46 -11.32
N GLY A 76 3.67 15.14 -11.34
CA GLY A 76 4.92 14.41 -11.21
C GLY A 76 5.43 14.24 -9.80
N GLN A 77 4.75 14.81 -8.81
CA GLN A 77 5.17 14.72 -7.41
C GLN A 77 4.25 13.80 -6.63
N VAL A 78 4.84 13.02 -5.73
CA VAL A 78 4.06 12.17 -4.84
C VAL A 78 3.46 13.03 -3.75
N VAL A 79 2.14 13.02 -3.65
CA VAL A 79 1.40 13.83 -2.67
C VAL A 79 0.70 12.98 -1.62
N GLY A 80 0.74 11.66 -1.74
CA GLY A 80 0.12 10.76 -0.78
C GLY A 80 0.22 9.34 -1.27
N ALA A 81 -0.54 8.44 -0.69
CA ALA A 81 -0.56 7.04 -1.11
C ALA A 81 -1.87 6.38 -0.69
N ILE A 82 -2.21 5.32 -1.39
CA ILE A 82 -3.35 4.47 -1.10
C ILE A 82 -2.83 3.06 -0.87
N GLY A 83 -3.38 2.36 0.10
CA GLY A 83 -3.05 0.97 0.35
C GLY A 83 -4.28 0.09 0.43
N GLY A 84 -4.14 -1.14 -0.04
CA GLY A 84 -5.14 -2.18 0.10
C GLY A 84 -4.42 -3.50 0.38
N SER A 85 -5.12 -4.62 0.30
CA SER A 85 -4.51 -5.91 0.58
C SER A 85 -4.65 -6.85 -0.63
N GLY A 86 -3.50 -7.27 -1.18
CA GLY A 86 -3.44 -8.19 -2.30
C GLY A 86 -3.53 -7.51 -3.66
N SER A 87 -3.47 -8.32 -4.72
CA SER A 87 -3.41 -7.80 -6.09
C SER A 87 -4.71 -7.16 -6.56
N GLN A 88 -5.87 -7.67 -6.08
CA GLN A 88 -7.14 -7.04 -6.39
C GLN A 88 -7.20 -5.62 -5.82
N ASP A 89 -6.72 -5.45 -4.61
CA ASP A 89 -6.71 -4.15 -3.96
C ASP A 89 -5.75 -3.20 -4.65
N GLN A 90 -4.71 -3.72 -5.29
CA GLN A 90 -3.84 -2.88 -6.08
C GLN A 90 -4.58 -2.28 -7.27
N GLU A 91 -5.42 -3.06 -7.94
CA GLU A 91 -6.22 -2.53 -9.04
C GLU A 91 -7.16 -1.42 -8.57
N VAL A 92 -7.80 -1.62 -7.43
CA VAL A 92 -8.67 -0.61 -6.83
C VAL A 92 -7.86 0.64 -6.47
N ALA A 93 -6.69 0.46 -5.87
CA ALA A 93 -5.83 1.57 -5.50
C ALA A 93 -5.35 2.35 -6.72
N ILE A 94 -4.99 1.66 -7.80
CA ILE A 94 -4.58 2.31 -9.05
C ILE A 94 -5.74 3.10 -9.62
N SER A 95 -6.94 2.54 -9.63
CA SER A 95 -8.14 3.24 -10.11
C SER A 95 -8.42 4.48 -9.27
N GLY A 96 -8.31 4.37 -7.94
CA GLY A 96 -8.49 5.49 -7.04
C GLY A 96 -7.43 6.56 -7.26
N ALA A 97 -6.18 6.15 -7.44
CA ALA A 97 -5.09 7.09 -7.72
C ALA A 97 -5.31 7.83 -9.02
N SER A 98 -5.76 7.13 -10.07
CA SER A 98 -6.05 7.74 -11.36
C SER A 98 -7.16 8.79 -11.26
N ALA A 99 -8.18 8.53 -10.46
CA ALA A 99 -9.28 9.46 -10.26
C ALA A 99 -8.82 10.75 -9.57
N ILE A 100 -7.84 10.64 -8.68
CA ILE A 100 -7.32 11.79 -7.93
C ILE A 100 -6.29 12.56 -8.76
N GLN A 101 -5.51 11.84 -9.55
CA GLN A 101 -4.43 12.42 -10.35
C GLN A 101 -4.93 13.20 -11.55
N GLY A 102 -6.13 12.98 -11.95
CA GLY A 102 -6.87 13.54 -13.09
C GLY A 102 -6.44 14.78 -13.78
#